data_2cdb6916e04535a4d36bc54bf2046793
#
_entry.id   2cdb6916e04535a4d36bc54bf2046793
#
_cell.length_a   1.000
_cell.length_b   1.000
_cell.length_c   1.000
_cell.angle_alpha   90.00
_cell.angle_beta   90.00
_cell.angle_gamma   90.00
#
_symmetry.space_group_name_H-M   'P 1'
#
loop_
_entity.id
_entity.type
_entity.pdbx_description
1 polymer ?
#
loop_
_entity_poly.entity_id
_entity_poly.type
_entity_poly.pdbx_seq_one_letter_code
_entity_poly.pdbx_strand_id
1 'polypeptide(L)'
;ESPSEVFIEGIFIPSYESGKLRMLENLLENIDPGLDSWGAYLIAACKYLQRKNYYHILYELQQFMKDHVRAAMTCIRFFTHGAKSYTELGGRQTWLLNIKDHLKVYLQEVSRSSGRKKMAFTFRKKMSATDVSRHINTVDLQMEVTKFLHRCESSGTSQMTGSSLPTLFGNNNMKMDVACKVMLEGKNIEEGFGIAFRVLQDFQLEATEVYSKVAKQLVKQQKYSEIRQLLKCVNESGVAAKNDGDNIILNCLNEFAEDLDNLIQDMDSDENKIQAYVMCNKLRSAYLVSVRQEKTRAVQLVQHVRQLAENSGDDVVKAICAQWL
;
A
#
# COMPACT_ATOMS: atom_id res chain seq x y z
N GLU A 1 -43.23 15.72 0.11
CA GLU A 1 -41.85 16.07 -0.35
C GLU A 1 -41.11 16.75 0.79
N SER A 2 -39.87 16.32 1.05
CA SER A 2 -39.04 16.97 2.05
C SER A 2 -38.55 18.34 1.54
N PRO A 3 -38.26 19.32 2.41
CA PRO A 3 -37.72 20.62 1.97
C PRO A 3 -36.47 20.47 1.12
N SER A 4 -35.65 19.46 1.38
CA SER A 4 -34.44 19.17 0.58
C SER A 4 -34.76 18.67 -0.83
N GLU A 5 -35.80 17.86 -1.00
CA GLU A 5 -36.27 17.45 -2.33
C GLU A 5 -36.81 18.61 -3.12
N VAL A 6 -37.59 19.47 -2.51
CA VAL A 6 -38.11 20.69 -3.13
C VAL A 6 -36.95 21.59 -3.60
N PHE A 7 -35.93 21.77 -2.77
CA PHE A 7 -34.74 22.52 -3.17
C PHE A 7 -34.01 21.88 -4.36
N ILE A 8 -33.78 20.57 -4.31
CA ILE A 8 -33.04 19.84 -5.36
C ILE A 8 -33.82 19.89 -6.67
N GLU A 9 -35.10 19.52 -6.66
CA GLU A 9 -35.90 19.38 -7.88
C GLU A 9 -36.40 20.76 -8.42
N GLY A 10 -36.73 21.67 -7.53
CA GLY A 10 -37.30 22.96 -7.88
C GLY A 10 -36.27 24.07 -8.17
N ILE A 11 -35.09 23.99 -7.59
CA ILE A 11 -34.08 25.05 -7.66
C ILE A 11 -32.75 24.56 -8.22
N PHE A 12 -32.18 23.52 -7.62
CA PHE A 12 -30.80 23.10 -7.94
C PHE A 12 -30.69 22.48 -9.35
N ILE A 13 -31.50 21.44 -9.63
CA ILE A 13 -31.50 20.77 -10.95
C ILE A 13 -31.82 21.70 -12.09
N PRO A 14 -32.90 22.53 -12.02
CA PRO A 14 -33.20 23.49 -13.07
C PRO A 14 -32.09 24.52 -13.29
N SER A 15 -31.42 24.97 -12.24
CA SER A 15 -30.29 25.88 -12.35
C SER A 15 -29.09 25.22 -13.02
N TYR A 16 -28.82 23.99 -12.68
CA TYR A 16 -27.76 23.21 -13.30
C TYR A 16 -28.06 22.92 -14.78
N GLU A 17 -29.23 22.40 -15.11
CA GLU A 17 -29.64 22.05 -16.49
C GLU A 17 -29.67 23.25 -17.40
N SER A 18 -30.00 24.42 -16.88
CA SER A 18 -29.97 25.68 -17.64
C SER A 18 -28.60 26.36 -17.71
N GLY A 19 -27.57 25.75 -17.15
CA GLY A 19 -26.21 26.32 -17.10
C GLY A 19 -26.05 27.53 -16.17
N LYS A 20 -26.96 27.70 -15.20
CA LYS A 20 -27.02 28.85 -14.27
C LYS A 20 -26.55 28.47 -12.86
N LEU A 21 -25.81 27.41 -12.69
CA LEU A 21 -25.34 26.98 -11.36
C LEU A 21 -24.52 28.08 -10.66
N ARG A 22 -23.63 28.74 -11.38
CA ARG A 22 -22.82 29.84 -10.82
C ARG A 22 -23.68 31.05 -10.39
N MET A 23 -24.77 31.31 -11.10
CA MET A 23 -25.71 32.36 -10.67
C MET A 23 -26.41 31.96 -9.38
N LEU A 24 -26.82 30.70 -9.23
CA LEU A 24 -27.41 30.18 -7.99
C LEU A 24 -26.41 30.28 -6.83
N GLU A 25 -25.17 29.88 -7.05
CA GLU A 25 -24.10 29.97 -6.04
C GLU A 25 -23.90 31.42 -5.59
N ASN A 26 -23.79 32.37 -6.50
CA ASN A 26 -23.66 33.79 -6.18
C ASN A 26 -24.87 34.33 -5.42
N LEU A 27 -26.06 33.91 -5.78
CA LEU A 27 -27.29 34.33 -5.11
C LEU A 27 -27.33 33.81 -3.65
N LEU A 28 -26.99 32.54 -3.43
CA LEU A 28 -26.96 31.95 -2.09
C LEU A 28 -25.90 32.64 -1.22
N GLU A 29 -24.73 32.91 -1.77
CA GLU A 29 -23.65 33.60 -1.06
C GLU A 29 -24.01 35.03 -0.71
N ASN A 30 -24.73 35.76 -1.57
CA ASN A 30 -25.19 37.12 -1.30
C ASN A 30 -26.28 37.18 -0.22
N ILE A 31 -27.18 36.17 -0.20
CA ILE A 31 -28.25 36.09 0.81
C ILE A 31 -27.70 35.65 2.16
N ASP A 32 -26.79 34.65 2.18
CA ASP A 32 -26.22 34.07 3.37
C ASP A 32 -24.72 33.77 3.16
N PRO A 33 -23.81 34.73 3.42
CA PRO A 33 -22.40 34.61 3.18
C PRO A 33 -21.72 33.41 3.84
N GLY A 34 -22.27 32.93 4.95
CA GLY A 34 -21.77 31.74 5.64
C GLY A 34 -22.38 30.45 5.18
N LEU A 35 -23.40 30.50 4.33
CA LEU A 35 -24.19 29.35 3.87
C LEU A 35 -24.82 28.53 5.02
N ASP A 36 -24.95 29.09 6.19
CA ASP A 36 -25.43 28.38 7.39
C ASP A 36 -26.88 27.87 7.23
N SER A 37 -27.75 28.71 6.67
CA SER A 37 -29.14 28.35 6.41
C SER A 37 -29.30 27.35 5.26
N TRP A 38 -28.36 27.30 4.35
CA TRP A 38 -28.41 26.47 3.14
C TRP A 38 -27.58 25.20 3.24
N GLY A 39 -26.77 25.05 4.28
CA GLY A 39 -25.84 23.94 4.43
C GLY A 39 -26.50 22.56 4.31
N ALA A 40 -27.63 22.34 4.96
CA ALA A 40 -28.37 21.08 4.90
C ALA A 40 -28.87 20.76 3.48
N TYR A 41 -29.36 21.77 2.77
CA TYR A 41 -29.85 21.63 1.38
C TYR A 41 -28.69 21.35 0.42
N LEU A 42 -27.55 22.03 0.59
CA LEU A 42 -26.36 21.82 -0.22
C LEU A 42 -25.75 20.44 0.00
N ILE A 43 -25.75 19.95 1.23
CA ILE A 43 -25.34 18.56 1.54
C ILE A 43 -26.28 17.55 0.88
N ALA A 44 -27.60 17.80 0.90
CA ALA A 44 -28.56 16.96 0.21
C ALA A 44 -28.34 16.94 -1.31
N ALA A 45 -28.02 18.09 -1.90
CA ALA A 45 -27.64 18.21 -3.32
C ALA A 45 -26.34 17.41 -3.61
N CYS A 46 -25.35 17.50 -2.76
CA CYS A 46 -24.12 16.71 -2.88
C CYS A 46 -24.39 15.20 -2.88
N LYS A 47 -25.23 14.72 -1.98
CA LYS A 47 -25.64 13.30 -1.92
C LYS A 47 -26.40 12.87 -3.18
N TYR A 48 -27.25 13.74 -3.69
CA TYR A 48 -27.95 13.51 -4.96
C TYR A 48 -26.95 13.37 -6.13
N LEU A 49 -26.03 14.30 -6.27
CA LEU A 49 -25.01 14.29 -7.32
C LEU A 49 -24.11 13.03 -7.22
N GLN A 50 -23.77 12.62 -6.02
CA GLN A 50 -22.99 11.41 -5.77
C GLN A 50 -23.76 10.15 -6.20
N ARG A 51 -25.06 10.06 -5.89
CA ARG A 51 -25.90 8.94 -6.33
C ARG A 51 -26.06 8.88 -7.86
N LYS A 52 -26.07 10.02 -8.52
CA LYS A 52 -26.15 10.13 -9.99
C LYS A 52 -24.79 10.01 -10.68
N ASN A 53 -23.71 9.88 -9.92
CA ASN A 53 -22.33 9.87 -10.45
C ASN A 53 -21.93 11.17 -11.20
N TYR A 54 -22.52 12.29 -10.85
CA TYR A 54 -22.20 13.61 -11.41
C TYR A 54 -21.05 14.27 -10.63
N TYR A 55 -19.87 13.65 -10.67
CA TYR A 55 -18.75 14.04 -9.81
C TYR A 55 -18.12 15.38 -10.15
N HIS A 56 -18.14 15.82 -11.40
CA HIS A 56 -17.63 17.16 -11.77
C HIS A 56 -18.45 18.27 -11.15
N ILE A 57 -19.75 18.13 -11.14
CA ILE A 57 -20.67 19.08 -10.51
C ILE A 57 -20.56 19.01 -9.01
N LEU A 58 -20.45 17.80 -8.46
CA LEU A 58 -20.21 17.57 -7.03
C LEU A 58 -18.95 18.31 -6.58
N TYR A 59 -17.86 18.19 -7.33
CA TYR A 59 -16.60 18.87 -7.01
C TYR A 59 -16.74 20.40 -7.06
N GLU A 60 -17.39 20.94 -8.08
CA GLU A 60 -17.68 22.37 -8.18
C GLU A 60 -18.51 22.87 -6.99
N LEU A 61 -19.54 22.14 -6.60
CA LEU A 61 -20.37 22.47 -5.45
C LEU A 61 -19.59 22.39 -4.12
N GLN A 62 -18.76 21.39 -3.96
CA GLN A 62 -17.89 21.24 -2.78
C GLN A 62 -16.87 22.40 -2.66
N GLN A 63 -16.31 22.86 -3.77
CA GLN A 63 -15.44 24.03 -3.82
C GLN A 63 -16.20 25.29 -3.42
N PHE A 64 -17.40 25.48 -3.95
CA PHE A 64 -18.27 26.60 -3.56
C PHE A 64 -18.59 26.61 -2.06
N MET A 65 -18.91 25.45 -1.51
CA MET A 65 -19.15 25.27 -0.06
C MET A 65 -17.88 25.45 0.79
N LYS A 66 -16.71 25.54 0.17
CA LYS A 66 -15.40 25.51 0.84
C LYS A 66 -15.22 24.27 1.74
N ASP A 67 -15.80 23.15 1.33
CA ASP A 67 -15.64 21.84 1.98
C ASP A 67 -14.41 21.14 1.43
N HIS A 68 -13.25 21.59 1.85
CA HIS A 68 -11.97 21.18 1.29
C HIS A 68 -11.66 19.70 1.50
N VAL A 69 -12.09 19.11 2.63
CA VAL A 69 -11.87 17.69 2.90
C VAL A 69 -12.64 16.81 1.91
N ARG A 70 -13.93 17.11 1.70
CA ARG A 70 -14.75 16.37 0.73
C ARG A 70 -14.31 16.64 -0.71
N ALA A 71 -13.92 17.86 -1.04
CA ALA A 71 -13.36 18.20 -2.33
C ALA A 71 -12.08 17.40 -2.61
N ALA A 72 -11.20 17.25 -1.65
CA ALA A 72 -10.03 16.39 -1.74
C ALA A 72 -10.40 14.91 -2.00
N MET A 73 -11.40 14.38 -1.31
CA MET A 73 -11.90 13.01 -1.53
C MET A 73 -12.45 12.81 -2.94
N THR A 74 -13.14 13.82 -3.48
CA THR A 74 -13.63 13.78 -4.87
C THR A 74 -12.46 13.81 -5.86
N CYS A 75 -11.41 14.58 -5.59
CA CYS A 75 -10.19 14.56 -6.40
C CYS A 75 -9.49 13.19 -6.39
N ILE A 76 -9.48 12.48 -5.26
CA ILE A 76 -8.97 11.10 -5.20
C ILE A 76 -9.73 10.22 -6.19
N ARG A 77 -11.05 10.35 -6.24
CA ARG A 77 -11.85 9.60 -7.20
C ARG A 77 -11.50 9.95 -8.64
N PHE A 78 -11.33 11.24 -8.98
CA PHE A 78 -10.89 11.64 -10.31
C PHE A 78 -9.51 11.09 -10.69
N PHE A 79 -8.63 10.96 -9.72
CA PHE A 79 -7.34 10.36 -9.93
C PHE A 79 -7.42 8.85 -10.20
N THR A 80 -8.18 8.12 -9.39
CA THR A 80 -8.16 6.65 -9.37
C THR A 80 -9.19 5.98 -10.28
N HIS A 81 -10.34 6.61 -10.51
CA HIS A 81 -11.48 5.94 -11.14
C HIS A 81 -11.21 5.53 -12.58
N GLY A 82 -11.39 4.25 -12.85
CA GLY A 82 -11.28 3.68 -14.20
C GLY A 82 -9.89 3.70 -14.81
N ALA A 83 -8.85 4.04 -14.05
CA ALA A 83 -7.48 3.99 -14.52
C ALA A 83 -7.02 2.55 -14.72
N LYS A 84 -6.44 2.28 -15.88
CA LYS A 84 -5.96 0.94 -16.27
C LYS A 84 -4.44 0.83 -16.29
N SER A 85 -3.72 1.95 -16.24
CA SER A 85 -2.27 2.00 -16.30
C SER A 85 -1.70 3.15 -15.48
N TYR A 86 -0.44 3.04 -15.07
CA TYR A 86 0.25 4.14 -14.39
C TYR A 86 0.60 5.27 -15.36
N THR A 87 0.61 5.02 -16.65
CA THR A 87 0.67 6.06 -17.68
C THR A 87 -0.58 6.93 -17.64
N GLU A 88 -1.77 6.36 -17.50
CA GLU A 88 -3.01 7.11 -17.31
C GLU A 88 -2.99 7.91 -16.01
N LEU A 89 -2.53 7.32 -14.91
CA LEU A 89 -2.38 8.02 -13.63
C LEU A 89 -1.37 9.18 -13.73
N GLY A 90 -0.29 9.00 -14.48
CA GLY A 90 0.68 10.05 -14.76
C GLY A 90 0.05 11.27 -15.45
N GLY A 91 -0.90 11.05 -16.35
CA GLY A 91 -1.70 12.11 -16.97
C GLY A 91 -2.70 12.80 -16.03
N ARG A 92 -2.97 12.20 -14.87
CA ARG A 92 -3.93 12.71 -13.87
C ARG A 92 -3.27 13.34 -12.65
N GLN A 93 -1.98 13.62 -12.69
CA GLN A 93 -1.23 14.17 -11.55
C GLN A 93 -1.77 15.50 -11.03
N THR A 94 -2.43 16.29 -11.88
CA THR A 94 -3.08 17.55 -11.48
C THR A 94 -4.08 17.32 -10.35
N TRP A 95 -4.78 16.18 -10.35
CA TRP A 95 -5.71 15.85 -9.27
C TRP A 95 -4.99 15.59 -7.94
N LEU A 96 -3.80 14.99 -7.95
CA LEU A 96 -2.98 14.85 -6.74
C LEU A 96 -2.57 16.21 -6.16
N LEU A 97 -2.18 17.14 -7.03
CA LEU A 97 -1.88 18.51 -6.61
C LEU A 97 -3.11 19.21 -6.02
N ASN A 98 -4.28 19.05 -6.63
CA ASN A 98 -5.53 19.59 -6.12
C ASN A 98 -5.91 19.01 -4.73
N ILE A 99 -5.71 17.71 -4.51
CA ILE A 99 -5.91 17.10 -3.19
C ILE A 99 -5.03 17.80 -2.16
N LYS A 100 -3.76 17.96 -2.47
CA LYS A 100 -2.77 18.58 -1.60
C LYS A 100 -3.12 20.04 -1.29
N ASP A 101 -3.53 20.79 -2.29
CA ASP A 101 -3.94 22.19 -2.15
C ASP A 101 -5.18 22.33 -1.25
N HIS A 102 -6.21 21.51 -1.45
CA HIS A 102 -7.39 21.49 -0.59
C HIS A 102 -7.04 21.18 0.86
N LEU A 103 -6.21 20.17 1.09
CA LEU A 103 -5.80 19.77 2.45
C LEU A 103 -4.94 20.86 3.12
N LYS A 104 -4.06 21.53 2.38
CA LYS A 104 -3.27 22.64 2.90
C LYS A 104 -4.13 23.85 3.26
N VAL A 105 -5.09 24.21 2.41
CA VAL A 105 -6.04 25.31 2.70
C VAL A 105 -6.85 24.99 3.96
N TYR A 106 -7.36 23.76 4.07
CA TYR A 106 -8.06 23.31 5.27
C TYR A 106 -7.20 23.44 6.53
N LEU A 107 -5.95 23.00 6.47
CA LEU A 107 -5.01 23.07 7.59
C LEU A 107 -4.73 24.52 8.02
N GLN A 108 -4.61 25.44 7.06
CA GLN A 108 -4.45 26.86 7.33
C GLN A 108 -5.71 27.47 7.98
N GLU A 109 -6.90 27.10 7.52
CA GLU A 109 -8.17 27.56 8.12
C GLU A 109 -8.32 27.08 9.56
N VAL A 110 -8.01 25.83 9.85
CA VAL A 110 -8.03 25.26 11.20
C VAL A 110 -7.03 25.97 12.12
N SER A 111 -5.84 26.27 11.63
CA SER A 111 -4.81 26.98 12.40
C SER A 111 -5.20 28.42 12.73
N ARG A 112 -5.88 29.11 11.81
CA ARG A 112 -6.36 30.50 12.01
C ARG A 112 -7.56 30.56 12.94
N SER A 113 -8.40 29.55 12.99
CA SER A 113 -9.62 29.52 13.79
C SER A 113 -9.40 29.21 15.28
N SER A 114 -8.19 28.82 15.67
CA SER A 114 -7.88 28.51 17.06
C SER A 114 -7.92 29.71 18.02
N GLY A 115 -7.98 30.96 17.50
CA GLY A 115 -8.00 32.19 18.28
C GLY A 115 -9.30 33.04 18.21
N ARG A 116 -10.27 32.64 17.39
CA ARG A 116 -11.56 33.35 17.24
C ARG A 116 -12.73 32.41 17.49
N LYS A 117 -13.82 32.92 18.12
CA LYS A 117 -15.06 32.17 18.32
C LYS A 117 -15.41 31.37 17.06
N LYS A 118 -15.50 30.05 17.19
CA LYS A 118 -15.87 29.11 16.16
C LYS A 118 -17.14 29.56 15.45
N MET A 119 -17.04 30.13 14.27
CA MET A 119 -18.14 30.03 13.31
C MET A 119 -18.11 28.59 12.82
N ALA A 120 -18.95 27.78 13.45
CA ALA A 120 -19.05 26.38 13.11
C ALA A 120 -19.79 26.23 11.78
N PHE A 121 -19.07 26.14 10.69
CA PHE A 121 -19.63 25.54 9.46
C PHE A 121 -19.88 24.05 9.73
N THR A 122 -21.00 23.74 10.36
CA THR A 122 -21.35 22.40 10.83
C THR A 122 -21.52 21.39 9.70
N PHE A 123 -21.78 21.86 8.48
CA PHE A 123 -21.97 21.02 7.29
C PHE A 123 -20.66 20.57 6.63
N ARG A 124 -19.53 21.23 6.90
CA ARG A 124 -18.23 20.86 6.32
C ARG A 124 -17.64 19.65 7.03
N LYS A 125 -17.00 18.78 6.24
CA LYS A 125 -16.27 17.63 6.80
C LYS A 125 -15.08 18.13 7.63
N LYS A 126 -14.96 17.62 8.85
CA LYS A 126 -13.84 17.91 9.75
C LYS A 126 -12.84 16.77 9.76
N MET A 127 -11.58 17.12 9.91
CA MET A 127 -10.47 16.18 10.01
C MET A 127 -9.44 16.75 10.98
N SER A 128 -8.78 15.91 11.78
CA SER A 128 -7.70 16.36 12.66
C SER A 128 -6.48 16.85 11.87
N ALA A 129 -5.70 17.76 12.40
CA ALA A 129 -4.47 18.24 11.77
C ALA A 129 -3.48 17.10 11.50
N THR A 130 -3.41 16.12 12.42
CA THR A 130 -2.58 14.91 12.26
C THR A 130 -3.02 14.07 11.07
N ASP A 131 -4.33 13.86 10.90
CA ASP A 131 -4.87 13.11 9.77
C ASP A 131 -4.66 13.85 8.45
N VAL A 132 -4.83 15.16 8.42
CA VAL A 132 -4.53 15.99 7.24
C VAL A 132 -3.08 15.83 6.82
N SER A 133 -2.15 15.96 7.76
CA SER A 133 -0.72 15.79 7.50
C SER A 133 -0.39 14.39 6.99
N ARG A 134 -1.02 13.38 7.54
CA ARG A 134 -0.88 11.99 7.08
C ARG A 134 -1.36 11.82 5.63
N HIS A 135 -2.51 12.40 5.28
CA HIS A 135 -3.02 12.36 3.92
C HIS A 135 -2.14 13.13 2.94
N ILE A 136 -1.57 14.25 3.33
CA ILE A 136 -0.60 14.99 2.50
C ILE A 136 0.63 14.13 2.22
N ASN A 137 1.16 13.43 3.22
CA ASN A 137 2.26 12.50 3.04
C ASN A 137 1.89 11.34 2.10
N THR A 138 0.67 10.82 2.20
CA THR A 138 0.16 9.79 1.29
C THR A 138 0.12 10.30 -0.15
N VAL A 139 -0.32 11.53 -0.37
CA VAL A 139 -0.34 12.15 -1.70
C VAL A 139 1.07 12.29 -2.27
N ASP A 140 2.01 12.78 -1.47
CA ASP A 140 3.41 12.94 -1.89
C ASP A 140 4.04 11.58 -2.25
N LEU A 141 3.78 10.56 -1.45
CA LEU A 141 4.26 9.20 -1.72
C LEU A 141 3.59 8.59 -2.97
N GLN A 142 2.29 8.84 -3.16
CA GLN A 142 1.59 8.42 -4.38
C GLN A 142 2.15 9.10 -5.63
N MET A 143 2.54 10.36 -5.55
CA MET A 143 3.20 11.06 -6.67
C MET A 143 4.51 10.37 -7.06
N GLU A 144 5.32 9.97 -6.09
CA GLU A 144 6.56 9.23 -6.35
C GLU A 144 6.30 7.84 -6.93
N VAL A 145 5.33 7.12 -6.36
CA VAL A 145 4.90 5.79 -6.86
C VAL A 145 4.44 5.88 -8.32
N THR A 146 3.57 6.84 -8.61
CA THR A 146 3.03 7.02 -9.97
C THR A 146 4.15 7.35 -10.96
N LYS A 147 5.04 8.26 -10.60
CA LYS A 147 6.18 8.63 -11.44
C LYS A 147 7.11 7.44 -11.71
N PHE A 148 7.42 6.67 -10.68
CA PHE A 148 8.26 5.48 -10.79
C PHE A 148 7.62 4.41 -11.70
N LEU A 149 6.38 4.04 -11.44
CA LEU A 149 5.69 2.99 -12.20
C LEU A 149 5.33 3.42 -13.62
N HIS A 150 5.04 4.68 -13.85
CA HIS A 150 4.88 5.25 -15.20
C HIS A 150 6.18 5.08 -16.02
N ARG A 151 7.31 5.39 -15.41
CA ARG A 151 8.62 5.20 -16.06
C ARG A 151 8.88 3.73 -16.39
N CYS A 152 8.52 2.81 -15.50
CA CYS A 152 8.66 1.37 -15.72
C CYS A 152 7.78 0.88 -16.87
N GLU A 153 6.53 1.33 -16.95
CA GLU A 153 5.63 1.00 -18.07
C GLU A 153 6.19 1.52 -19.42
N SER A 154 6.70 2.75 -19.45
CA SER A 154 7.26 3.36 -20.65
C SER A 154 8.53 2.65 -21.13
N SER A 155 9.27 2.00 -20.24
CA SER A 155 10.45 1.19 -20.58
C SER A 155 10.12 -0.24 -21.00
N GLY A 156 8.85 -0.64 -21.00
CA GLY A 156 8.41 -1.99 -21.37
C GLY A 156 8.72 -3.06 -20.33
N THR A 157 9.09 -2.68 -19.12
CA THR A 157 9.39 -3.61 -18.01
C THR A 157 8.15 -4.07 -17.25
N SER A 158 7.01 -3.43 -17.47
CA SER A 158 5.77 -3.71 -16.73
C SER A 158 5.06 -4.94 -17.26
N GLN A 159 4.79 -5.88 -16.38
CA GLN A 159 3.92 -7.02 -16.62
C GLN A 159 2.60 -6.85 -15.87
N MET A 160 1.63 -6.22 -16.53
CA MET A 160 0.31 -6.02 -15.94
C MET A 160 -0.52 -7.31 -15.97
N THR A 161 -0.71 -7.92 -14.82
CA THR A 161 -1.68 -8.99 -14.60
C THR A 161 -2.57 -8.62 -13.41
N GLY A 162 -3.73 -8.03 -13.67
CA GLY A 162 -4.68 -7.74 -12.59
C GLY A 162 -5.85 -6.87 -13.02
N SER A 163 -7.00 -7.07 -12.38
CA SER A 163 -8.28 -6.44 -12.70
C SER A 163 -8.44 -5.00 -12.20
N SER A 164 -7.61 -4.54 -11.27
CA SER A 164 -7.63 -3.16 -10.75
C SER A 164 -6.23 -2.65 -10.50
N LEU A 165 -6.01 -1.38 -10.83
CA LEU A 165 -4.71 -0.73 -10.66
C LEU A 165 -4.50 -0.36 -9.17
N PRO A 166 -3.47 -0.90 -8.50
CA PRO A 166 -3.20 -0.57 -7.10
C PRO A 166 -2.76 0.88 -6.92
N THR A 167 -3.32 1.54 -5.91
CA THR A 167 -2.89 2.87 -5.45
C THR A 167 -2.82 2.92 -3.93
N LEU A 168 -2.15 3.93 -3.38
CA LEU A 168 -2.07 4.15 -1.94
C LEU A 168 -3.37 4.68 -1.32
N PHE A 169 -4.36 5.01 -2.14
CA PHE A 169 -5.70 5.39 -1.70
C PHE A 169 -6.64 4.19 -1.48
N GLY A 170 -6.20 3.00 -1.85
CA GLY A 170 -6.94 1.76 -1.65
C GLY A 170 -6.84 1.21 -0.22
N ASN A 171 -7.29 -0.02 -0.04
CA ASN A 171 -7.15 -0.76 1.21
C ASN A 171 -5.69 -1.24 1.43
N ASN A 172 -5.43 -1.88 2.56
CA ASN A 172 -4.10 -2.37 2.90
C ASN A 172 -3.56 -3.39 1.89
N ASN A 173 -4.42 -4.24 1.32
CA ASN A 173 -4.00 -5.19 0.29
C ASN A 173 -3.51 -4.46 -0.97
N MET A 174 -4.21 -3.42 -1.41
CA MET A 174 -3.77 -2.60 -2.54
C MET A 174 -2.44 -1.87 -2.24
N LYS A 175 -2.27 -1.38 -1.02
CA LYS A 175 -1.02 -0.75 -0.59
C LYS A 175 0.15 -1.74 -0.59
N MET A 176 -0.08 -2.98 -0.14
CA MET A 176 0.91 -4.05 -0.22
C MET A 176 1.25 -4.40 -1.68
N ASP A 177 0.25 -4.42 -2.56
CA ASP A 177 0.46 -4.63 -4.00
C ASP A 177 1.31 -3.51 -4.61
N VAL A 178 1.10 -2.26 -4.22
CA VAL A 178 1.97 -1.14 -4.63
C VAL A 178 3.41 -1.37 -4.19
N ALA A 179 3.63 -1.73 -2.93
CA ALA A 179 4.98 -2.01 -2.42
C ALA A 179 5.65 -3.16 -3.20
N CYS A 180 4.92 -4.23 -3.50
CA CYS A 180 5.43 -5.32 -4.34
C CYS A 180 5.80 -4.84 -5.75
N LYS A 181 4.92 -4.07 -6.39
CA LYS A 181 5.13 -3.58 -7.75
C LYS A 181 6.36 -2.69 -7.89
N VAL A 182 6.58 -1.74 -6.99
CA VAL A 182 7.74 -0.86 -7.06
C VAL A 182 9.06 -1.61 -6.88
N MET A 183 9.07 -2.73 -6.17
CA MET A 183 10.25 -3.59 -6.05
C MET A 183 10.46 -4.48 -7.29
N LEU A 184 9.37 -4.99 -7.87
CA LEU A 184 9.45 -5.97 -8.97
C LEU A 184 9.59 -5.34 -10.35
N GLU A 185 9.07 -4.16 -10.57
CA GLU A 185 8.96 -3.55 -11.91
C GLU A 185 10.12 -2.62 -12.28
N GLY A 186 11.00 -2.27 -11.35
CA GLY A 186 12.24 -1.57 -11.64
C GLY A 186 13.26 -2.46 -12.35
N LYS A 187 14.39 -1.88 -12.74
CA LYS A 187 15.50 -2.62 -13.35
C LYS A 187 16.10 -3.65 -12.39
N ASN A 188 16.07 -3.35 -11.12
CA ASN A 188 16.51 -4.21 -10.02
C ASN A 188 15.70 -3.87 -8.76
N ILE A 189 15.84 -4.70 -7.72
CA ILE A 189 15.14 -4.50 -6.44
C ILE A 189 15.55 -3.19 -5.76
N GLU A 190 16.80 -2.80 -5.80
CA GLU A 190 17.32 -1.62 -5.13
C GLU A 190 16.65 -0.33 -5.59
N GLU A 191 16.31 -0.25 -6.87
CA GLU A 191 15.71 0.95 -7.48
C GLU A 191 14.39 1.35 -6.83
N GLY A 192 13.51 0.38 -6.57
CA GLY A 192 12.18 0.61 -5.98
C GLY A 192 12.12 0.37 -4.47
N PHE A 193 13.14 -0.20 -3.86
CA PHE A 193 13.11 -0.61 -2.46
C PHE A 193 12.85 0.56 -1.51
N GLY A 194 13.46 1.72 -1.73
CA GLY A 194 13.26 2.90 -0.89
C GLY A 194 11.81 3.38 -0.86
N ILE A 195 11.13 3.36 -1.99
CA ILE A 195 9.70 3.70 -2.08
C ILE A 195 8.87 2.65 -1.35
N ALA A 196 9.11 1.36 -1.61
CA ALA A 196 8.41 0.26 -0.95
C ALA A 196 8.59 0.32 0.57
N PHE A 197 9.79 0.57 1.04
CA PHE A 197 10.09 0.71 2.46
C PHE A 197 9.27 1.82 3.13
N ARG A 198 9.17 2.99 2.50
CA ARG A 198 8.34 4.08 3.01
C ARG A 198 6.85 3.72 3.02
N VAL A 199 6.35 3.02 2.01
CA VAL A 199 4.96 2.51 1.99
C VAL A 199 4.72 1.60 3.19
N LEU A 200 5.62 0.66 3.45
CA LEU A 200 5.50 -0.27 4.56
C LEU A 200 5.53 0.44 5.93
N GLN A 201 6.39 1.44 6.07
CA GLN A 201 6.52 2.20 7.32
C GLN A 201 5.32 3.14 7.55
N ASP A 202 4.94 3.93 6.55
CA ASP A 202 3.88 4.94 6.69
C ASP A 202 2.51 4.31 6.97
N PHE A 203 2.24 3.14 6.40
CA PHE A 203 0.97 2.43 6.60
C PHE A 203 1.06 1.28 7.59
N GLN A 204 2.20 1.08 8.25
CA GLN A 204 2.42 0.02 9.25
C GLN A 204 2.00 -1.36 8.72
N LEU A 205 2.43 -1.69 7.51
CA LEU A 205 2.13 -2.96 6.87
C LEU A 205 3.11 -4.05 7.34
N GLU A 206 2.67 -5.31 7.25
CA GLU A 206 3.49 -6.47 7.55
C GLU A 206 4.61 -6.65 6.52
N ALA A 207 5.79 -6.15 6.85
CA ALA A 207 6.93 -6.10 5.93
C ALA A 207 7.37 -7.49 5.47
N THR A 208 7.44 -8.46 6.38
CA THR A 208 7.85 -9.84 6.05
C THR A 208 6.88 -10.50 5.07
N GLU A 209 5.58 -10.24 5.19
CA GLU A 209 4.58 -10.74 4.24
C GLU A 209 4.82 -10.17 2.83
N VAL A 210 5.05 -8.86 2.73
CA VAL A 210 5.30 -8.19 1.44
C VAL A 210 6.61 -8.68 0.82
N TYR A 211 7.69 -8.73 1.58
CA TYR A 211 8.97 -9.23 1.09
C TYR A 211 8.90 -10.70 0.66
N SER A 212 8.13 -11.53 1.38
CA SER A 212 7.90 -12.92 1.01
C SER A 212 7.14 -13.04 -0.31
N LYS A 213 6.13 -12.21 -0.55
CA LYS A 213 5.42 -12.16 -1.84
C LYS A 213 6.34 -11.78 -2.99
N VAL A 214 7.21 -10.79 -2.78
CA VAL A 214 8.20 -10.38 -3.78
C VAL A 214 9.18 -11.54 -4.06
N ALA A 215 9.71 -12.17 -3.02
CA ALA A 215 10.62 -13.30 -3.16
C ALA A 215 9.97 -14.47 -3.90
N LYS A 216 8.72 -14.81 -3.59
CA LYS A 216 7.96 -15.85 -4.32
C LYS A 216 7.82 -15.55 -5.80
N GLN A 217 7.54 -14.31 -6.14
CA GLN A 217 7.43 -13.91 -7.55
C GLN A 217 8.79 -13.96 -8.26
N LEU A 218 9.87 -13.58 -7.58
CA LEU A 218 11.24 -13.71 -8.11
C LEU A 218 11.64 -15.17 -8.32
N VAL A 219 11.23 -16.07 -7.43
CA VAL A 219 11.43 -17.53 -7.61
C VAL A 219 10.72 -18.03 -8.85
N LYS A 220 9.44 -17.65 -9.05
CA LYS A 220 8.68 -18.03 -10.24
C LYS A 220 9.33 -17.57 -11.55
N GLN A 221 10.03 -16.44 -11.50
CA GLN A 221 10.78 -15.86 -12.61
C GLN A 221 12.23 -16.36 -12.70
N GLN A 222 12.66 -17.24 -11.80
CA GLN A 222 14.03 -17.76 -11.69
C GLN A 222 15.09 -16.65 -11.50
N LYS A 223 14.74 -15.56 -10.84
CA LYS A 223 15.62 -14.41 -10.58
C LYS A 223 16.26 -14.48 -9.20
N TYR A 224 17.08 -15.51 -8.96
CA TYR A 224 17.68 -15.78 -7.64
C TYR A 224 18.67 -14.70 -7.19
N SER A 225 19.39 -14.07 -8.12
CA SER A 225 20.28 -12.96 -7.79
C SER A 225 19.53 -11.75 -7.22
N GLU A 226 18.31 -11.50 -7.69
CA GLU A 226 17.46 -10.42 -7.17
C GLU A 226 16.90 -10.73 -5.77
N ILE A 227 16.70 -12.01 -5.44
CA ILE A 227 16.35 -12.41 -4.07
C ILE A 227 17.48 -12.05 -3.10
N ARG A 228 18.74 -12.25 -3.48
CA ARG A 228 19.90 -11.83 -2.67
C ARG A 228 19.97 -10.32 -2.50
N GLN A 229 19.67 -9.56 -3.55
CA GLN A 229 19.57 -8.10 -3.45
C GLN A 229 18.45 -7.68 -2.49
N LEU A 230 17.28 -8.33 -2.56
CA LEU A 230 16.18 -8.08 -1.64
C LEU A 230 16.60 -8.31 -0.18
N LEU A 231 17.22 -9.45 0.11
CA LEU A 231 17.68 -9.78 1.45
C LEU A 231 18.74 -8.78 1.96
N LYS A 232 19.65 -8.35 1.09
CA LYS A 232 20.63 -7.30 1.40
C LYS A 232 19.93 -5.98 1.74
N CYS A 233 18.98 -5.52 0.91
CA CYS A 233 18.23 -4.29 1.17
C CYS A 233 17.45 -4.36 2.49
N VAL A 234 16.82 -5.50 2.79
CA VAL A 234 16.10 -5.72 4.06
C VAL A 234 17.05 -5.61 5.25
N ASN A 235 18.20 -6.25 5.20
CA ASN A 235 19.20 -6.20 6.27
C ASN A 235 19.79 -4.78 6.45
N GLU A 236 20.03 -4.07 5.37
CA GLU A 236 20.57 -2.70 5.39
C GLU A 236 19.56 -1.64 5.79
N SER A 237 18.26 -1.95 5.80
CA SER A 237 17.19 -1.00 6.15
C SER A 237 17.26 -0.50 7.61
N GLY A 238 17.98 -1.22 8.47
CA GLY A 238 18.16 -0.86 9.89
C GLY A 238 16.91 -1.08 10.78
N VAL A 239 15.81 -1.54 10.21
CA VAL A 239 14.54 -1.79 10.92
C VAL A 239 14.23 -3.28 10.97
N ALA A 240 14.94 -4.09 10.17
CA ALA A 240 14.76 -5.53 10.14
C ALA A 240 15.10 -6.15 11.51
N ALA A 241 14.20 -6.98 12.02
CA ALA A 241 14.48 -7.80 13.18
C ALA A 241 15.53 -8.88 12.82
N LYS A 242 16.25 -9.34 13.83
CA LYS A 242 17.17 -10.46 13.66
C LYS A 242 16.39 -11.64 13.06
N ASN A 243 16.88 -12.20 11.97
CA ASN A 243 16.29 -13.32 11.22
C ASN A 243 15.11 -12.96 10.28
N ASP A 244 14.77 -11.71 10.02
CA ASP A 244 13.73 -11.37 9.04
C ASP A 244 14.07 -11.90 7.64
N GLY A 245 15.34 -11.79 7.23
CA GLY A 245 15.81 -12.38 5.97
C GLY A 245 15.60 -13.88 5.89
N ASP A 246 15.90 -14.59 6.97
CA ASP A 246 15.69 -16.03 7.07
C ASP A 246 14.20 -16.39 6.98
N ASN A 247 13.32 -15.62 7.63
CA ASN A 247 11.88 -15.82 7.56
C ASN A 247 11.34 -15.64 6.14
N ILE A 248 11.87 -14.71 5.38
CA ILE A 248 11.51 -14.53 3.97
C ILE A 248 11.83 -15.78 3.17
N ILE A 249 13.02 -16.35 3.36
CA ILE A 249 13.42 -17.59 2.67
C ILE A 249 12.53 -18.75 3.10
N LEU A 250 12.28 -18.93 4.41
CA LEU A 250 11.42 -19.99 4.92
C LEU A 250 10.00 -19.90 4.37
N ASN A 251 9.43 -18.72 4.26
CA ASN A 251 8.09 -18.50 3.71
C ASN A 251 8.00 -18.84 2.21
N CYS A 252 9.12 -18.86 1.51
CA CYS A 252 9.16 -19.10 0.07
C CYS A 252 9.49 -20.57 -0.29
N LEU A 253 9.90 -21.40 0.67
CA LEU A 253 10.46 -22.75 0.38
C LEU A 253 9.53 -23.67 -0.40
N ASN A 254 8.22 -23.56 -0.22
CA ASN A 254 7.24 -24.37 -0.92
C ASN A 254 7.16 -24.07 -2.43
N GLU A 255 7.72 -22.96 -2.85
CA GLU A 255 7.69 -22.51 -4.26
C GLU A 255 9.06 -22.57 -4.92
N PHE A 256 10.10 -23.01 -4.19
CA PHE A 256 11.43 -23.16 -4.75
C PHE A 256 11.52 -24.44 -5.60
N ALA A 257 12.11 -24.30 -6.78
CA ALA A 257 12.61 -25.42 -7.60
C ALA A 257 14.08 -25.73 -7.23
N GLU A 258 14.94 -26.07 -8.13
CA GLU A 258 16.16 -26.82 -7.90
C GLU A 258 17.37 -26.13 -7.21
N ASP A 259 17.52 -24.80 -7.20
CA ASP A 259 18.75 -24.10 -6.74
C ASP A 259 18.70 -23.52 -5.31
N LEU A 260 18.10 -24.24 -4.40
CA LEU A 260 17.85 -23.83 -3.02
C LEU A 260 19.08 -23.74 -2.12
N ASP A 261 20.05 -24.62 -2.34
CA ASP A 261 21.18 -24.78 -1.40
C ASP A 261 21.97 -23.50 -1.20
N ASN A 262 22.16 -22.72 -2.26
CA ASN A 262 22.88 -21.46 -2.19
C ASN A 262 22.16 -20.42 -1.33
N LEU A 263 20.83 -20.32 -1.42
CA LEU A 263 20.05 -19.41 -0.62
C LEU A 263 19.97 -19.82 0.86
N ILE A 264 19.85 -21.13 1.11
CA ILE A 264 19.84 -21.67 2.47
C ILE A 264 21.19 -21.49 3.13
N GLN A 265 22.30 -21.68 2.40
CA GLN A 265 23.64 -21.45 2.92
C GLN A 265 23.89 -19.99 3.32
N ASP A 266 23.25 -19.05 2.63
CA ASP A 266 23.36 -17.60 2.93
C ASP A 266 22.50 -17.16 4.13
N MET A 267 21.69 -18.05 4.73
CA MET A 267 20.89 -17.72 5.91
C MET A 267 21.79 -17.44 7.14
N ASP A 268 21.34 -16.54 8.00
CA ASP A 268 22.11 -16.11 9.17
C ASP A 268 22.08 -17.10 10.34
N SER A 269 20.94 -17.73 10.56
CA SER A 269 20.74 -18.66 11.68
C SER A 269 20.91 -20.11 11.25
N ASP A 270 21.80 -20.84 11.93
CA ASP A 270 21.99 -22.27 11.66
C ASP A 270 20.74 -23.11 11.98
N GLU A 271 19.93 -22.68 12.95
CA GLU A 271 18.64 -23.33 13.22
C GLU A 271 17.66 -23.17 12.06
N ASN A 272 17.60 -21.97 11.51
CA ASN A 272 16.76 -21.69 10.34
C ASN A 272 17.27 -22.44 9.11
N LYS A 273 18.60 -22.58 8.94
CA LYS A 273 19.18 -23.45 7.90
C LYS A 273 18.74 -24.90 8.04
N ILE A 274 18.79 -25.44 9.25
CA ILE A 274 18.36 -26.82 9.53
C ILE A 274 16.87 -26.96 9.21
N GLN A 275 16.03 -26.04 9.67
CA GLN A 275 14.61 -26.05 9.37
C GLN A 275 14.35 -25.98 7.86
N ALA A 276 15.06 -25.12 7.15
CA ALA A 276 14.96 -25.00 5.69
C ALA A 276 15.32 -26.30 4.97
N TYR A 277 16.42 -26.92 5.36
CA TYR A 277 16.82 -28.23 4.79
C TYR A 277 15.81 -29.34 5.09
N VAL A 278 15.25 -29.36 6.30
CA VAL A 278 14.19 -30.29 6.67
C VAL A 278 12.94 -30.08 5.81
N MET A 279 12.51 -28.84 5.62
CA MET A 279 11.35 -28.53 4.77
C MET A 279 11.56 -28.97 3.31
N CYS A 280 12.79 -28.96 2.83
CA CYS A 280 13.16 -29.41 1.49
C CYS A 280 13.46 -30.91 1.41
N ASN A 281 13.29 -31.67 2.49
CA ASN A 281 13.64 -33.06 2.62
C ASN A 281 15.13 -33.37 2.35
N LYS A 282 16.02 -32.40 2.64
CA LYS A 282 17.48 -32.52 2.52
C LYS A 282 18.10 -32.83 3.88
N LEU A 283 17.74 -33.98 4.43
CA LEU A 283 18.09 -34.37 5.80
C LEU A 283 19.60 -34.53 6.01
N ARG A 284 20.35 -34.93 4.99
CA ARG A 284 21.81 -35.00 5.07
C ARG A 284 22.44 -33.62 5.29
N SER A 285 21.96 -32.61 4.57
CA SER A 285 22.41 -31.22 4.75
C SER A 285 22.04 -30.69 6.12
N ALA A 286 20.84 -30.99 6.60
CA ALA A 286 20.41 -30.64 7.96
C ALA A 286 21.32 -31.27 9.03
N TYR A 287 21.68 -32.53 8.85
CA TYR A 287 22.66 -33.21 9.73
C TYR A 287 24.00 -32.49 9.74
N LEU A 288 24.56 -32.17 8.57
CA LEU A 288 25.87 -31.49 8.49
C LEU A 288 25.90 -30.13 9.18
N VAL A 289 24.82 -29.38 9.16
CA VAL A 289 24.69 -28.12 9.91
C VAL A 289 24.54 -28.40 11.40
N SER A 290 23.79 -29.43 11.78
CA SER A 290 23.53 -29.79 13.18
C SER A 290 24.81 -30.20 13.93
N VAL A 291 25.69 -30.97 13.32
CA VAL A 291 26.94 -31.43 13.96
C VAL A 291 27.97 -30.33 14.18
N ARG A 292 27.82 -29.19 13.54
CA ARG A 292 28.71 -28.03 13.69
C ARG A 292 28.33 -27.14 14.90
N GLN A 293 27.20 -27.42 15.54
CA GLN A 293 26.73 -26.66 16.70
C GLN A 293 27.48 -27.04 17.96
N GLU A 294 27.30 -26.26 19.05
CA GLU A 294 27.79 -26.65 20.35
C GLU A 294 27.29 -28.04 20.76
N LYS A 295 28.15 -28.80 21.43
CA LYS A 295 27.94 -30.23 21.68
C LYS A 295 26.55 -30.59 22.25
N THR A 296 26.08 -29.83 23.23
CA THR A 296 24.77 -30.07 23.88
C THR A 296 23.61 -29.86 22.93
N ARG A 297 23.73 -28.81 22.11
CA ARG A 297 22.71 -28.43 21.11
C ARG A 297 22.76 -29.35 19.87
N ALA A 298 23.99 -29.70 19.48
CA ALA A 298 24.20 -30.62 18.35
C ALA A 298 23.53 -31.99 18.62
N VAL A 299 23.62 -32.51 19.85
CA VAL A 299 22.93 -33.76 20.22
C VAL A 299 21.42 -33.66 20.04
N GLN A 300 20.79 -32.57 20.50
CA GLN A 300 19.35 -32.40 20.35
C GLN A 300 18.93 -32.27 18.90
N LEU A 301 19.70 -31.51 18.10
CA LEU A 301 19.41 -31.31 16.69
C LEU A 301 19.62 -32.57 15.84
N VAL A 302 20.68 -33.34 16.13
CA VAL A 302 20.93 -34.63 15.47
C VAL A 302 19.88 -35.66 15.84
N GLN A 303 19.41 -35.69 17.09
CA GLN A 303 18.29 -36.55 17.51
C GLN A 303 17.00 -36.17 16.72
N HIS A 304 16.72 -34.88 16.54
CA HIS A 304 15.58 -34.41 15.80
C HIS A 304 15.68 -34.82 14.31
N VAL A 305 16.84 -34.62 13.67
CA VAL A 305 17.09 -35.04 12.30
C VAL A 305 16.96 -36.55 12.14
N ARG A 306 17.46 -37.32 13.10
CA ARG A 306 17.31 -38.79 13.13
C ARG A 306 15.84 -39.21 13.14
N GLN A 307 15.02 -38.56 13.97
CA GLN A 307 13.60 -38.88 14.07
C GLN A 307 12.87 -38.55 12.75
N LEU A 308 13.23 -37.44 12.11
CA LEU A 308 12.69 -37.06 10.82
C LEU A 308 13.12 -38.03 9.71
N ALA A 309 14.37 -38.50 9.72
CA ALA A 309 14.87 -39.51 8.81
C ALA A 309 14.12 -40.83 8.97
N GLU A 310 13.83 -41.25 10.19
CA GLU A 310 13.02 -42.40 10.49
C GLU A 310 11.60 -42.30 9.94
N ASN A 311 10.96 -41.15 10.15
CA ASN A 311 9.61 -40.88 9.65
C ASN A 311 9.51 -40.81 8.13
N SER A 312 10.57 -40.35 7.47
CA SER A 312 10.65 -40.24 6.01
C SER A 312 11.21 -41.48 5.30
N GLY A 313 11.69 -42.45 6.05
CA GLY A 313 12.29 -43.67 5.52
C GLY A 313 13.71 -43.49 4.96
N ASP A 314 14.43 -42.48 5.37
CA ASP A 314 15.83 -42.25 4.97
C ASP A 314 16.77 -43.02 5.93
N ASP A 315 16.97 -44.28 5.64
CA ASP A 315 17.78 -45.15 6.47
C ASP A 315 19.26 -44.78 6.48
N VAL A 316 19.77 -44.10 5.44
CA VAL A 316 21.16 -43.66 5.39
C VAL A 316 21.40 -42.53 6.37
N VAL A 317 20.58 -41.49 6.37
CA VAL A 317 20.70 -40.37 7.33
C VAL A 317 20.42 -40.84 8.76
N LYS A 318 19.44 -41.74 8.94
CA LYS A 318 19.16 -42.36 10.27
C LYS A 318 20.37 -43.06 10.82
N ALA A 319 21.07 -43.87 10.00
CA ALA A 319 22.27 -44.56 10.43
C ALA A 319 23.43 -43.63 10.74
N ILE A 320 23.65 -42.60 9.94
CA ILE A 320 24.67 -41.55 10.17
C ILE A 320 24.42 -40.82 11.51
N CYS A 321 23.19 -40.40 11.76
CA CYS A 321 22.81 -39.75 13.02
C CYS A 321 23.01 -40.68 14.22
N ALA A 322 22.62 -41.94 14.09
CA ALA A 322 22.80 -42.94 15.16
C ALA A 322 24.28 -43.23 15.49
N GLN A 323 25.13 -43.21 14.49
CA GLN A 323 26.57 -43.39 14.68
C GLN A 323 27.24 -42.22 15.37
N TRP A 324 26.73 -40.99 15.11
CA TRP A 324 27.26 -39.75 15.68
C TRP A 324 26.79 -39.53 17.14
N LEU A 325 25.58 -39.94 17.49
CA LEU A 325 25.00 -39.85 18.83
C LEU A 325 25.65 -40.84 19.80
#